data_6dd8d2dcd88f53d79ab90652b8580e83
#
_entry.id   6dd8d2dcd88f53d79ab90652b8580e83
#
_cell.length_a   1.000
_cell.length_b   1.000
_cell.length_c   1.000
_cell.angle_alpha   90.00
_cell.angle_beta   90.00
_cell.angle_gamma   90.00
#
_symmetry.space_group_name_H-M   'P 1'
#
loop_
_entity.id
_entity.type
_entity.pdbx_description
1 polymer ?
#
loop_
_entity_poly.entity_id
_entity_poly.type
_entity_poly.pdbx_seq_one_letter_code
_entity_poly.pdbx_strand_id
1 'polypeptide(L)'
;MCSSDLPKHWRQPAAVEYIAKLPPAEARALFSYRSGEVEAARLATVGAVTALRETAKLAAAAPAGEPLDFAHFNCAACHHELVVPSDRQRNGFPGAAGRPVPTTWPVWATRAVLRHPAAKDEAAGFEAAYEAWRKAFDAAPFGDRPQVTAAAAGVEAACEAVLKKLDAATFDGPSARSLITALTAEANGTSGRRDYLDADGAGQLARAAAAIDADLRGPTPMGDRPPPPPAYAGPLAALNRLVGLGVREADGNKPLLQARPTYTGRAERAFQFKVADFRTAFADFAKPRP
;
A
#
# COMPACT_ATOMS: atom_id res chain seq x y z
N MET A 1 0.72 -10.14 8.35
CA MET A 1 0.44 -11.41 7.64
C MET A 1 0.03 -11.04 6.23
N CYS A 2 0.82 -11.44 5.22
CA CYS A 2 0.46 -11.19 3.83
C CYS A 2 -0.75 -12.05 3.45
N SER A 3 -1.71 -11.48 2.74
CA SER A 3 -2.93 -12.15 2.26
C SER A 3 -2.70 -13.39 1.39
N SER A 4 -1.43 -13.71 1.09
CA SER A 4 -1.03 -14.93 0.37
C SER A 4 -1.16 -16.22 1.18
N ASP A 5 -1.29 -16.12 2.51
CA ASP A 5 -1.26 -17.27 3.41
C ASP A 5 -2.66 -17.66 3.94
N LEU A 6 -3.71 -17.00 3.50
CA LEU A 6 -5.06 -17.49 3.74
C LEU A 6 -5.21 -18.87 3.11
N PRO A 7 -5.69 -19.86 3.87
CA PRO A 7 -5.80 -21.23 3.38
C PRO A 7 -6.56 -21.27 2.05
N LYS A 8 -6.02 -21.93 1.05
CA LYS A 8 -6.57 -22.01 -0.33
C LYS A 8 -8.05 -22.44 -0.38
N HIS A 9 -8.51 -23.16 0.65
CA HIS A 9 -9.89 -23.64 0.75
C HIS A 9 -10.94 -22.54 1.04
N TRP A 10 -10.53 -21.38 1.56
CA TRP A 10 -11.46 -20.29 1.86
C TRP A 10 -11.96 -19.50 0.64
N ARG A 11 -11.28 -19.64 -0.49
CA ARG A 11 -11.68 -19.05 -1.77
C ARG A 11 -12.39 -20.03 -2.70
N GLN A 12 -12.75 -21.19 -2.20
CA GLN A 12 -13.56 -22.12 -2.99
C GLN A 12 -14.99 -21.60 -3.10
N PRO A 13 -15.68 -21.81 -4.23
CA PRO A 13 -17.08 -21.38 -4.42
C PRO A 13 -17.99 -21.80 -3.27
N ALA A 14 -17.82 -23.00 -2.75
CA ALA A 14 -18.59 -23.52 -1.61
C ALA A 14 -18.34 -22.70 -0.31
N ALA A 15 -17.13 -22.24 -0.06
CA ALA A 15 -16.84 -21.42 1.10
C ALA A 15 -17.42 -20.00 0.97
N VAL A 16 -17.34 -19.41 -0.22
CA VAL A 16 -17.96 -18.12 -0.52
C VAL A 16 -19.48 -18.19 -0.38
N GLU A 17 -20.09 -19.26 -0.90
CA GLU A 17 -21.52 -19.51 -0.78
C GLU A 17 -21.96 -19.74 0.67
N TYR A 18 -21.14 -20.45 1.46
CA TYR A 18 -21.38 -20.66 2.89
C TYR A 18 -21.33 -19.32 3.64
N ILE A 19 -20.29 -18.51 3.43
CA ILE A 19 -20.12 -17.21 4.08
C ILE A 19 -21.27 -16.25 3.71
N ALA A 20 -21.71 -16.28 2.44
CA ALA A 20 -22.83 -15.45 1.99
C ALA A 20 -24.18 -15.82 2.64
N LYS A 21 -24.32 -17.03 3.17
CA LYS A 21 -25.49 -17.51 3.91
C LYS A 21 -25.43 -17.23 5.41
N LEU A 22 -24.26 -16.81 5.94
CA LEU A 22 -24.14 -16.49 7.35
C LEU A 22 -24.86 -15.18 7.69
N PRO A 23 -25.37 -15.04 8.92
CA PRO A 23 -25.79 -13.76 9.43
C PRO A 23 -24.70 -12.70 9.26
N PRO A 24 -25.02 -11.44 8.91
CA PRO A 24 -24.01 -10.41 8.63
C PRO A 24 -22.98 -10.21 9.74
N ALA A 25 -23.36 -10.40 11.01
CA ALA A 25 -22.46 -10.29 12.15
C ALA A 25 -21.41 -11.42 12.16
N GLU A 26 -21.82 -12.65 11.86
CA GLU A 26 -20.92 -13.82 11.80
C GLU A 26 -20.00 -13.75 10.59
N ALA A 27 -20.51 -13.35 9.42
CA ALA A 27 -19.71 -13.13 8.23
C ALA A 27 -18.63 -12.05 8.45
N ARG A 28 -18.96 -10.96 9.16
CA ARG A 28 -18.00 -9.93 9.58
C ARG A 28 -16.92 -10.47 10.52
N ALA A 29 -17.32 -11.28 11.49
CA ALA A 29 -16.39 -11.86 12.46
C ALA A 29 -15.37 -12.79 11.78
N LEU A 30 -15.76 -13.49 10.72
CA LEU A 30 -14.89 -14.44 10.04
C LEU A 30 -13.85 -13.78 9.13
N PHE A 31 -14.15 -12.71 8.41
CA PHE A 31 -13.19 -12.13 7.43
C PHE A 31 -13.49 -10.68 7.03
N SER A 32 -14.26 -9.94 7.76
CA SER A 32 -14.80 -8.64 7.28
C SER A 32 -15.55 -8.76 5.94
N TYR A 33 -15.96 -9.99 5.57
CA TYR A 33 -16.67 -10.25 4.31
C TYR A 33 -18.04 -9.57 4.34
N ARG A 34 -18.36 -8.87 3.27
CA ARG A 34 -19.68 -8.27 3.05
C ARG A 34 -20.15 -8.61 1.65
N SER A 35 -21.32 -9.24 1.57
CA SER A 35 -21.91 -9.60 0.29
C SER A 35 -22.10 -8.35 -0.59
N GLY A 36 -21.73 -8.46 -1.87
CA GLY A 36 -21.84 -7.36 -2.84
C GLY A 36 -20.67 -6.36 -2.83
N GLU A 37 -19.68 -6.53 -1.96
CA GLU A 37 -18.47 -5.71 -1.97
C GLU A 37 -17.35 -6.32 -2.82
N VAL A 38 -16.47 -5.45 -3.29
CA VAL A 38 -15.17 -5.81 -3.87
C VAL A 38 -14.19 -6.04 -2.72
N GLU A 39 -13.97 -7.29 -2.37
CA GLU A 39 -13.19 -7.69 -1.18
C GLU A 39 -11.78 -7.08 -1.18
N ALA A 40 -11.11 -7.09 -2.32
CA ALA A 40 -9.76 -6.52 -2.44
C ALA A 40 -9.74 -5.01 -2.14
N ALA A 41 -10.81 -4.26 -2.43
CA ALA A 41 -10.89 -2.84 -2.09
C ALA A 41 -10.98 -2.65 -0.58
N ARG A 42 -11.81 -3.43 0.13
CA ARG A 42 -11.88 -3.42 1.59
C ARG A 42 -10.56 -3.81 2.22
N LEU A 43 -9.97 -4.92 1.80
CA LEU A 43 -8.69 -5.41 2.35
C LEU A 43 -7.56 -4.41 2.12
N ALA A 44 -7.48 -3.80 0.94
CA ALA A 44 -6.45 -2.80 0.65
C ALA A 44 -6.60 -1.55 1.52
N THR A 45 -7.84 -1.05 1.70
CA THR A 45 -8.10 0.16 2.50
C THR A 45 -7.87 -0.06 3.98
N VAL A 46 -8.52 -1.07 4.57
CA VAL A 46 -8.38 -1.38 6.00
C VAL A 46 -6.93 -1.80 6.30
N GLY A 47 -6.33 -2.63 5.42
CA GLY A 47 -4.96 -3.10 5.58
C GLY A 47 -3.93 -1.96 5.57
N ALA A 48 -4.07 -0.98 4.68
CA ALA A 48 -3.15 0.16 4.61
C ALA A 48 -3.19 1.01 5.89
N VAL A 49 -4.39 1.38 6.34
CA VAL A 49 -4.57 2.20 7.55
C VAL A 49 -4.13 1.44 8.81
N THR A 50 -4.46 0.15 8.91
CA THR A 50 -4.00 -0.71 10.01
C THR A 50 -2.48 -0.82 10.03
N ALA A 51 -1.84 -1.03 8.88
CA ALA A 51 -0.39 -1.12 8.80
C ALA A 51 0.29 0.18 9.28
N LEU A 52 -0.24 1.34 8.91
CA LEU A 52 0.29 2.62 9.38
C LEU A 52 0.09 2.80 10.89
N ARG A 53 -1.10 2.46 11.41
CA ARG A 53 -1.39 2.48 12.84
C ARG A 53 -0.40 1.62 13.62
N GLU A 54 -0.18 0.38 13.18
CA GLU A 54 0.73 -0.53 13.88
C GLU A 54 2.20 -0.08 13.75
N THR A 55 2.57 0.54 12.63
CA THR A 55 3.90 1.18 12.46
C THR A 55 4.11 2.29 13.49
N ALA A 56 3.11 3.15 13.70
CA ALA A 56 3.17 4.19 14.72
C ALA A 56 3.23 3.61 16.14
N LYS A 57 2.41 2.60 16.46
CA LYS A 57 2.45 1.90 17.75
C LYS A 57 3.81 1.29 18.05
N LEU A 58 4.42 0.62 17.07
CA LEU A 58 5.76 0.06 17.23
C LEU A 58 6.80 1.13 17.52
N ALA A 59 6.73 2.27 16.83
CA ALA A 59 7.63 3.39 17.08
C ALA A 59 7.44 3.99 18.49
N ALA A 60 6.22 4.00 19.01
CA ALA A 60 5.92 4.45 20.38
C ALA A 60 6.35 3.45 21.47
N ALA A 61 6.25 2.15 21.18
CA ALA A 61 6.46 1.08 22.16
C ALA A 61 7.92 0.79 22.49
N ALA A 62 8.87 1.32 21.72
CA ALA A 62 10.27 1.06 22.00
C ALA A 62 10.69 1.60 23.38
N PRO A 63 11.60 0.89 24.15
CA PRO A 63 11.96 1.25 25.53
C PRO A 63 12.53 2.67 25.67
N ALA A 64 12.19 3.37 26.74
CA ALA A 64 12.72 4.69 27.03
C ALA A 64 14.26 4.64 27.16
N GLY A 65 14.95 5.61 26.57
CA GLY A 65 16.42 5.70 26.64
C GLY A 65 17.16 4.88 25.55
N GLU A 66 16.48 4.01 24.80
CA GLU A 66 17.07 3.31 23.68
C GLU A 66 16.86 4.07 22.36
N PRO A 67 17.80 4.01 21.41
CA PRO A 67 17.59 4.56 20.07
C PRO A 67 16.43 3.82 19.35
N LEU A 68 15.84 4.47 18.37
CA LEU A 68 14.86 3.81 17.51
C LEU A 68 15.55 2.70 16.70
N ASP A 69 14.90 1.54 16.60
CA ASP A 69 15.37 0.44 15.77
C ASP A 69 15.40 0.86 14.28
N PHE A 70 16.40 0.41 13.55
CA PHE A 70 16.51 0.66 12.10
C PHE A 70 15.30 0.16 11.31
N ALA A 71 14.54 -0.80 11.83
CA ALA A 71 13.29 -1.25 11.23
C ALA A 71 12.21 -0.17 11.13
N HIS A 72 12.33 0.91 11.91
CA HIS A 72 11.41 2.06 11.79
C HIS A 72 11.72 2.97 10.59
N PHE A 73 12.88 2.80 9.98
CA PHE A 73 13.33 3.64 8.88
C PHE A 73 13.18 2.94 7.53
N ASN A 74 13.02 3.73 6.49
CA ASN A 74 13.00 3.22 5.13
C ASN A 74 14.40 2.70 4.76
N CYS A 75 14.47 1.46 4.25
CA CYS A 75 15.73 0.83 3.86
C CYS A 75 16.49 1.67 2.81
N ALA A 76 15.79 2.27 1.85
CA ALA A 76 16.37 3.16 0.85
C ALA A 76 16.89 4.49 1.46
N ALA A 77 16.57 4.80 2.71
CA ALA A 77 17.14 5.94 3.39
C ALA A 77 18.64 5.80 3.65
N CYS A 78 19.10 4.58 3.88
CA CYS A 78 20.52 4.25 4.11
C CYS A 78 21.14 3.50 2.93
N HIS A 79 20.33 2.65 2.26
CA HIS A 79 20.78 1.86 1.12
C HIS A 79 20.38 2.56 -0.19
N HIS A 80 21.19 3.54 -0.62
CA HIS A 80 21.00 4.26 -1.88
C HIS A 80 22.34 4.47 -2.58
N GLU A 81 22.31 4.93 -3.83
CA GLU A 81 23.52 5.25 -4.58
C GLU A 81 24.32 6.39 -3.93
N LEU A 82 25.65 6.26 -3.90
CA LEU A 82 26.56 7.28 -3.39
C LEU A 82 27.00 8.24 -4.51
N VAL A 83 26.03 8.82 -5.21
CA VAL A 83 26.27 9.82 -6.26
C VAL A 83 25.60 11.16 -5.90
N VAL A 84 26.15 12.24 -6.38
CA VAL A 84 25.62 13.60 -6.16
C VAL A 84 25.30 14.23 -7.52
N PRO A 85 24.06 14.68 -7.76
CA PRO A 85 22.89 14.50 -6.92
C PRO A 85 22.39 13.04 -6.89
N SER A 86 22.00 12.56 -5.71
CA SER A 86 21.38 11.24 -5.58
C SER A 86 20.01 11.20 -6.23
N ASP A 87 19.45 10.01 -6.46
CA ASP A 87 18.11 9.86 -6.99
C ASP A 87 17.05 10.52 -6.09
N ARG A 88 17.25 10.45 -4.77
CA ARG A 88 16.40 11.12 -3.78
C ARG A 88 16.40 12.64 -3.96
N GLN A 89 17.57 13.26 -4.18
CA GLN A 89 17.68 14.69 -4.41
C GLN A 89 17.03 15.09 -5.74
N ARG A 90 17.25 14.30 -6.81
CA ARG A 90 16.62 14.53 -8.11
C ARG A 90 15.09 14.46 -8.05
N ASN A 91 14.55 13.56 -7.24
CA ASN A 91 13.11 13.36 -7.08
C ASN A 91 12.47 14.22 -5.96
N GLY A 92 13.19 15.20 -5.43
CA GLY A 92 12.65 16.18 -4.50
C GLY A 92 12.32 15.60 -3.12
N PHE A 93 13.22 14.77 -2.57
CA PHE A 93 13.08 14.23 -1.22
C PHE A 93 12.87 15.36 -0.19
N PRO A 94 11.81 15.32 0.63
CA PRO A 94 11.44 16.43 1.50
C PRO A 94 12.16 16.45 2.85
N GLY A 95 12.91 15.40 3.19
CA GLY A 95 13.61 15.28 4.47
C GLY A 95 14.89 16.11 4.53
N ALA A 96 15.38 16.37 5.72
CA ALA A 96 16.67 17.00 5.94
C ALA A 96 17.80 16.09 5.43
N ALA A 97 18.85 16.69 4.88
CA ALA A 97 20.02 15.96 4.41
C ALA A 97 20.65 15.14 5.55
N GLY A 98 21.01 13.89 5.28
CA GLY A 98 21.60 12.98 6.26
C GLY A 98 20.63 12.44 7.31
N ARG A 99 19.33 12.71 7.17
CA ARG A 99 18.28 12.15 8.06
C ARG A 99 17.60 10.98 7.37
N PRO A 100 17.61 9.77 7.96
CA PRO A 100 16.79 8.67 7.47
C PRO A 100 15.31 8.99 7.72
N VAL A 101 14.47 8.71 6.74
CA VAL A 101 13.01 8.88 6.89
C VAL A 101 12.38 7.63 7.51
N PRO A 102 11.26 7.78 8.23
CA PRO A 102 10.49 6.63 8.68
C PRO A 102 9.98 5.82 7.50
N THR A 103 9.59 4.57 7.77
CA THR A 103 8.92 3.71 6.80
C THR A 103 7.66 4.38 6.28
N THR A 104 7.60 4.70 4.98
CA THR A 104 6.53 5.50 4.36
C THR A 104 5.55 4.70 3.53
N TRP A 105 5.84 3.40 3.24
CA TRP A 105 5.00 2.63 2.34
C TRP A 105 3.50 2.56 2.72
N PRO A 106 3.08 2.54 4.01
CA PRO A 106 1.66 2.49 4.34
C PRO A 106 0.95 3.82 4.11
N VAL A 107 1.66 4.96 4.21
CA VAL A 107 1.04 6.30 4.12
C VAL A 107 0.47 6.58 2.74
N TRP A 108 1.11 6.08 1.68
CA TRP A 108 0.65 6.29 0.31
C TRP A 108 -0.74 5.70 0.06
N ALA A 109 -0.93 4.45 0.45
CA ALA A 109 -2.23 3.80 0.33
C ALA A 109 -3.26 4.41 1.31
N THR A 110 -2.86 4.79 2.53
CA THR A 110 -3.73 5.49 3.49
C THR A 110 -4.22 6.82 2.92
N ARG A 111 -3.37 7.60 2.29
CA ARG A 111 -3.76 8.85 1.61
C ARG A 111 -4.76 8.63 0.47
N ALA A 112 -4.60 7.56 -0.30
CA ALA A 112 -5.59 7.20 -1.30
C ALA A 112 -6.95 6.87 -0.65
N VAL A 113 -6.94 6.18 0.49
CA VAL A 113 -8.16 5.89 1.29
C VAL A 113 -8.83 7.16 1.76
N LEU A 114 -8.08 8.17 2.19
CA LEU A 114 -8.62 9.47 2.64
C LEU A 114 -9.29 10.29 1.52
N ARG A 115 -9.17 9.87 0.26
CA ARG A 115 -9.97 10.42 -0.85
C ARG A 115 -11.32 9.72 -1.01
N HIS A 116 -11.50 8.58 -0.36
CA HIS A 116 -12.78 7.89 -0.35
C HIS A 116 -13.83 8.72 0.41
N PRO A 117 -15.06 8.86 -0.12
CA PRO A 117 -16.10 9.71 0.48
C PRO A 117 -16.34 9.45 1.97
N ALA A 118 -16.24 8.19 2.41
CA ALA A 118 -16.47 7.83 3.81
C ALA A 118 -15.38 8.33 4.77
N ALA A 119 -14.15 8.59 4.29
CA ALA A 119 -13.01 8.94 5.13
C ALA A 119 -12.44 10.34 4.85
N LYS A 120 -12.96 11.06 3.86
CA LYS A 120 -12.42 12.36 3.42
C LYS A 120 -12.38 13.42 4.53
N ASP A 121 -13.33 13.39 5.45
CA ASP A 121 -13.42 14.38 6.52
C ASP A 121 -12.30 14.20 7.56
N GLU A 122 -11.70 13.00 7.64
CA GLU A 122 -10.57 12.69 8.51
C GLU A 122 -9.21 13.12 7.92
N ALA A 123 -9.18 13.51 6.64
CA ALA A 123 -7.93 13.77 5.92
C ALA A 123 -7.10 14.88 6.54
N ALA A 124 -7.69 16.00 6.95
CA ALA A 124 -6.95 17.13 7.54
C ALA A 124 -6.31 16.75 8.88
N GLY A 125 -7.06 16.08 9.76
CA GLY A 125 -6.57 15.61 11.05
C GLY A 125 -5.45 14.57 10.89
N PHE A 126 -5.63 13.64 9.99
CA PHE A 126 -4.60 12.64 9.66
C PHE A 126 -3.30 13.29 9.19
N GLU A 127 -3.38 14.23 8.25
CA GLU A 127 -2.20 14.85 7.69
C GLU A 127 -1.45 15.72 8.72
N ALA A 128 -2.18 16.40 9.60
CA ALA A 128 -1.56 17.14 10.69
C ALA A 128 -0.80 16.21 11.66
N ALA A 129 -1.40 15.09 12.02
CA ALA A 129 -0.78 14.09 12.89
C ALA A 129 0.45 13.45 12.22
N TYR A 130 0.32 13.04 10.95
CA TYR A 130 1.42 12.44 10.20
C TYR A 130 2.58 13.40 10.00
N GLU A 131 2.32 14.67 9.70
CA GLU A 131 3.36 15.69 9.54
C GLU A 131 4.09 15.98 10.86
N ALA A 132 3.37 16.01 11.99
CA ALA A 132 3.98 16.13 13.31
C ALA A 132 4.92 14.94 13.59
N TRP A 133 4.50 13.73 13.27
CA TRP A 133 5.30 12.53 13.43
C TRP A 133 6.54 12.53 12.53
N ARG A 134 6.39 12.91 11.26
CA ARG A 134 7.51 13.06 10.32
C ARG A 134 8.54 14.07 10.81
N LYS A 135 8.10 15.23 11.30
CA LYS A 135 9.00 16.25 11.88
C LYS A 135 9.77 15.75 13.10
N ALA A 136 9.17 14.90 13.92
CA ALA A 136 9.85 14.29 15.05
C ALA A 136 11.02 13.37 14.61
N PHE A 137 10.90 12.71 13.46
CA PHE A 137 12.01 11.97 12.86
C PHE A 137 13.09 12.91 12.28
N ASP A 138 12.71 14.07 11.76
CA ASP A 138 13.66 15.03 11.22
C ASP A 138 14.38 15.85 12.32
N ALA A 139 13.91 15.84 13.55
CA ALA A 139 14.44 16.68 14.65
C ALA A 139 15.84 16.28 15.10
N ALA A 140 16.21 15.00 14.99
CA ALA A 140 17.55 14.48 15.33
C ALA A 140 17.99 13.42 14.29
N PRO A 141 19.30 13.09 14.20
CA PRO A 141 19.77 11.96 13.42
C PRO A 141 19.08 10.70 13.83
N PHE A 142 18.34 9.97 13.34
CA PHE A 142 17.55 8.81 13.80
C PHE A 142 16.34 9.17 14.69
N GLY A 143 15.83 10.40 14.59
CA GLY A 143 14.64 10.84 15.30
C GLY A 143 14.88 11.36 16.71
N ASP A 144 14.05 12.30 17.12
CA ASP A 144 13.95 12.68 18.54
C ASP A 144 12.96 11.74 19.23
N ARG A 145 13.47 10.83 20.02
CA ARG A 145 12.71 9.75 20.61
C ARG A 145 11.46 10.19 21.38
N PRO A 146 11.54 11.11 22.35
CA PRO A 146 10.37 11.61 23.06
C PRO A 146 9.33 12.22 22.13
N GLN A 147 9.75 13.00 21.13
CA GLN A 147 8.84 13.61 20.17
C GLN A 147 8.22 12.56 19.23
N VAL A 148 8.99 11.56 18.78
CA VAL A 148 8.48 10.45 17.95
C VAL A 148 7.41 9.67 18.70
N THR A 149 7.65 9.32 19.97
CA THR A 149 6.68 8.61 20.82
C THR A 149 5.41 9.43 21.02
N ALA A 150 5.53 10.72 21.34
CA ALA A 150 4.38 11.59 21.56
C ALA A 150 3.56 11.78 20.25
N ALA A 151 4.22 12.00 19.12
CA ALA A 151 3.56 12.19 17.83
C ALA A 151 2.94 10.91 17.27
N ALA A 152 3.50 9.74 17.58
CA ALA A 152 2.95 8.44 17.17
C ALA A 152 1.54 8.21 17.71
N ALA A 153 1.25 8.63 18.93
CA ALA A 153 -0.10 8.56 19.50
C ALA A 153 -1.14 9.36 18.68
N GLY A 154 -0.73 10.49 18.12
CA GLY A 154 -1.58 11.27 17.21
C GLY A 154 -1.88 10.53 15.91
N VAL A 155 -0.89 9.88 15.32
CA VAL A 155 -1.08 9.05 14.10
C VAL A 155 -1.97 7.84 14.41
N GLU A 156 -1.77 7.18 15.54
CA GLU A 156 -2.62 6.06 15.98
C GLU A 156 -4.07 6.49 16.07
N ALA A 157 -4.36 7.58 16.79
CA ALA A 157 -5.71 8.10 16.98
C ALA A 157 -6.36 8.51 15.64
N ALA A 158 -5.59 9.14 14.74
CA ALA A 158 -6.06 9.50 13.41
C ALA A 158 -6.40 8.26 12.56
N CYS A 159 -5.55 7.23 12.59
CA CYS A 159 -5.82 5.96 11.91
C CYS A 159 -7.08 5.26 12.47
N GLU A 160 -7.28 5.27 13.79
CA GLU A 160 -8.48 4.69 14.40
C GLU A 160 -9.76 5.42 13.99
N ALA A 161 -9.72 6.75 13.90
CA ALA A 161 -10.85 7.52 13.37
C ALA A 161 -11.18 7.12 11.92
N VAL A 162 -10.17 6.97 11.06
CA VAL A 162 -10.35 6.50 9.68
C VAL A 162 -10.92 5.08 9.66
N LEU A 163 -10.36 4.14 10.42
CA LEU A 163 -10.83 2.75 10.48
C LEU A 163 -12.30 2.65 10.90
N LYS A 164 -12.72 3.44 11.87
CA LYS A 164 -14.13 3.53 12.28
C LYS A 164 -15.06 3.96 11.14
N LYS A 165 -14.62 4.90 10.31
CA LYS A 165 -15.38 5.33 9.11
C LYS A 165 -15.43 4.24 8.05
N LEU A 166 -14.29 3.56 7.82
CA LEU A 166 -14.20 2.47 6.85
C LEU A 166 -15.05 1.25 7.26
N ASP A 167 -15.21 1.01 8.54
CA ASP A 167 -16.09 -0.07 9.00
C ASP A 167 -17.54 0.15 8.58
N ALA A 168 -18.02 1.38 8.59
CA ALA A 168 -19.35 1.74 8.13
C ALA A 168 -19.48 1.88 6.60
N ALA A 169 -18.37 1.98 5.87
CA ALA A 169 -18.34 2.19 4.43
C ALA A 169 -18.69 0.92 3.65
N THR A 170 -19.17 1.11 2.42
CA THR A 170 -19.40 0.04 1.43
C THR A 170 -18.42 0.18 0.28
N PHE A 171 -17.80 -0.93 -0.11
CA PHE A 171 -16.83 -1.00 -1.20
C PHE A 171 -17.43 -1.73 -2.42
N ASP A 172 -18.49 -1.18 -3.00
CA ASP A 172 -19.08 -1.68 -4.23
C ASP A 172 -18.20 -1.41 -5.47
N GLY A 173 -18.64 -1.84 -6.64
CA GLY A 173 -17.89 -1.67 -7.88
C GLY A 173 -17.53 -0.21 -8.22
N PRO A 174 -18.45 0.76 -8.15
CA PRO A 174 -18.14 2.18 -8.30
C PRO A 174 -17.10 2.70 -7.29
N SER A 175 -17.27 2.38 -6.02
CA SER A 175 -16.36 2.74 -4.94
C SER A 175 -14.95 2.17 -5.16
N ALA A 176 -14.85 0.90 -5.55
CA ALA A 176 -13.59 0.24 -5.85
C ALA A 176 -12.86 0.88 -7.04
N ARG A 177 -13.58 1.25 -8.11
CA ARG A 177 -12.99 2.02 -9.25
C ARG A 177 -12.50 3.40 -8.83
N SER A 178 -13.26 4.10 -8.00
CA SER A 178 -12.84 5.38 -7.41
C SER A 178 -11.55 5.24 -6.61
N LEU A 179 -11.39 4.13 -5.88
CA LEU A 179 -10.17 3.85 -5.12
C LEU A 179 -8.96 3.61 -6.04
N ILE A 180 -9.09 2.88 -7.17
CA ILE A 180 -8.01 2.75 -8.15
C ILE A 180 -7.59 4.14 -8.68
N THR A 181 -8.56 5.02 -8.96
CA THR A 181 -8.27 6.40 -9.37
C THR A 181 -7.52 7.17 -8.29
N ALA A 182 -7.91 7.02 -7.02
CA ALA A 182 -7.25 7.65 -5.89
C ALA A 182 -5.81 7.14 -5.68
N LEU A 183 -5.58 5.82 -5.79
CA LEU A 183 -4.25 5.20 -5.74
C LEU A 183 -3.35 5.74 -6.85
N THR A 184 -3.90 5.92 -8.06
CA THR A 184 -3.16 6.48 -9.19
C THR A 184 -2.84 7.96 -8.99
N ALA A 185 -3.78 8.74 -8.45
CA ALA A 185 -3.56 10.15 -8.13
C ALA A 185 -2.45 10.34 -7.09
N GLU A 186 -2.41 9.49 -6.05
CA GLU A 186 -1.31 9.50 -5.08
C GLU A 186 0.03 9.15 -5.74
N ALA A 187 0.09 8.09 -6.54
CA ALA A 187 1.30 7.70 -7.26
C ALA A 187 1.85 8.82 -8.16
N ASN A 188 0.96 9.57 -8.79
CA ASN A 188 1.32 10.66 -9.71
C ASN A 188 1.68 11.97 -9.00
N GLY A 189 1.54 12.03 -7.68
CA GLY A 189 1.82 13.26 -6.93
C GLY A 189 0.82 14.39 -7.21
N THR A 190 -0.36 14.08 -7.74
CA THR A 190 -1.43 15.07 -8.03
C THR A 190 -2.08 15.60 -6.75
N SER A 191 -1.70 15.09 -5.61
CA SER A 191 -2.12 15.55 -4.28
C SER A 191 -1.53 16.91 -3.86
N GLY A 192 -0.67 17.50 -4.68
CA GLY A 192 0.03 18.76 -4.35
C GLY A 192 1.19 18.58 -3.37
N ARG A 193 1.52 17.36 -2.98
CA ARG A 193 2.59 17.02 -2.05
C ARG A 193 3.80 16.49 -2.80
N ARG A 194 4.97 16.97 -2.41
CA ARG A 194 6.26 16.51 -2.94
C ARG A 194 6.84 15.44 -2.03
N ASP A 195 6.07 14.40 -1.72
CA ASP A 195 6.60 13.28 -0.97
C ASP A 195 7.38 12.34 -1.91
N TYR A 196 8.45 11.78 -1.38
CA TYR A 196 9.27 10.82 -2.11
C TYR A 196 8.57 9.46 -2.13
N LEU A 197 8.12 9.02 -3.30
CA LEU A 197 7.59 7.69 -3.52
C LEU A 197 8.73 6.72 -3.81
N ASP A 198 8.98 5.82 -2.89
CA ASP A 198 9.97 4.74 -3.02
C ASP A 198 9.40 3.48 -3.69
N ALA A 199 10.26 2.52 -3.95
CA ALA A 199 9.89 1.25 -4.57
C ALA A 199 8.87 0.45 -3.74
N ASP A 200 8.94 0.52 -2.41
CA ASP A 200 8.02 -0.20 -1.52
C ASP A 200 6.63 0.44 -1.55
N GLY A 201 6.54 1.76 -1.42
CA GLY A 201 5.29 2.51 -1.56
C GLY A 201 4.64 2.31 -2.93
N ALA A 202 5.44 2.42 -4.00
CA ALA A 202 4.99 2.15 -5.37
C ALA A 202 4.47 0.71 -5.52
N GLY A 203 5.18 -0.26 -4.97
CA GLY A 203 4.78 -1.66 -4.97
C GLY A 203 3.47 -1.91 -4.23
N GLN A 204 3.21 -1.24 -3.13
CA GLN A 204 1.95 -1.37 -2.38
C GLN A 204 0.78 -0.75 -3.15
N LEU A 205 0.95 0.46 -3.71
CA LEU A 205 -0.08 1.09 -4.54
C LEU A 205 -0.45 0.21 -5.75
N ALA A 206 0.56 -0.32 -6.45
CA ALA A 206 0.34 -1.16 -7.61
C ALA A 206 -0.32 -2.50 -7.26
N ARG A 207 0.07 -3.15 -6.15
CA ARG A 207 -0.55 -4.39 -5.68
C ARG A 207 -2.02 -4.17 -5.29
N ALA A 208 -2.31 -3.09 -4.57
CA ALA A 208 -3.68 -2.74 -4.21
C ALA A 208 -4.54 -2.53 -5.46
N ALA A 209 -4.09 -1.70 -6.40
CA ALA A 209 -4.82 -1.43 -7.63
C ALA A 209 -5.03 -2.69 -8.49
N ALA A 210 -4.00 -3.53 -8.63
CA ALA A 210 -4.08 -4.77 -9.40
C ALA A 210 -5.04 -5.79 -8.75
N ALA A 211 -5.06 -5.89 -7.42
CA ALA A 211 -5.97 -6.77 -6.71
C ALA A 211 -7.43 -6.31 -6.84
N ILE A 212 -7.68 -5.01 -6.68
CA ILE A 212 -9.01 -4.41 -6.83
C ILE A 212 -9.53 -4.59 -8.27
N ASP A 213 -8.69 -4.29 -9.26
CA ASP A 213 -9.05 -4.48 -10.66
C ASP A 213 -9.37 -5.94 -10.99
N ALA A 214 -8.59 -6.85 -10.42
CA ALA A 214 -8.84 -8.28 -10.59
C ALA A 214 -10.18 -8.73 -10.01
N ASP A 215 -10.57 -8.23 -8.83
CA ASP A 215 -11.86 -8.55 -8.21
C ASP A 215 -13.03 -7.91 -8.97
N LEU A 216 -12.85 -6.70 -9.52
CA LEU A 216 -13.85 -6.02 -10.35
C LEU A 216 -14.18 -6.79 -11.64
N ARG A 217 -13.24 -7.58 -12.16
CA ARG A 217 -13.46 -8.43 -13.34
C ARG A 217 -14.21 -9.73 -13.04
N GLY A 218 -14.52 -9.96 -11.79
CA GLY A 218 -15.28 -11.10 -11.31
C GLY A 218 -14.49 -12.06 -10.45
N PRO A 219 -15.16 -12.80 -9.56
CA PRO A 219 -14.53 -13.80 -8.70
C PRO A 219 -13.93 -14.90 -9.57
N THR A 220 -12.64 -15.06 -9.51
CA THR A 220 -11.97 -16.18 -10.15
C THR A 220 -11.42 -17.10 -9.07
N PRO A 221 -11.74 -18.40 -9.09
CA PRO A 221 -11.18 -19.35 -8.14
C PRO A 221 -9.65 -19.27 -8.13
N MET A 222 -9.06 -19.29 -6.93
CA MET A 222 -7.60 -19.34 -6.81
C MET A 222 -7.09 -20.62 -7.43
N GLY A 223 -6.31 -20.51 -8.47
CA GLY A 223 -5.76 -21.65 -9.23
C GLY A 223 -6.05 -21.56 -10.73
N ASP A 224 -7.25 -21.12 -11.09
CA ASP A 224 -7.74 -21.08 -12.48
C ASP A 224 -7.97 -19.66 -12.99
N ARG A 225 -7.31 -18.66 -12.38
CA ARG A 225 -7.48 -17.29 -12.86
C ARG A 225 -7.02 -17.22 -14.33
N PRO A 226 -7.94 -16.97 -15.26
CA PRO A 226 -7.55 -16.81 -16.65
C PRO A 226 -6.51 -15.69 -16.75
N PRO A 227 -5.61 -15.76 -17.72
CA PRO A 227 -4.67 -14.67 -17.95
C PRO A 227 -5.47 -13.36 -18.11
N PRO A 228 -4.93 -12.24 -17.67
CA PRO A 228 -5.60 -10.96 -17.84
C PRO A 228 -5.88 -10.75 -19.34
N PRO A 229 -7.04 -10.13 -19.68
CA PRO A 229 -7.31 -9.80 -21.08
C PRO A 229 -6.13 -9.08 -21.72
N PRO A 230 -5.87 -9.25 -23.03
CA PRO A 230 -4.71 -8.67 -23.70
C PRO A 230 -4.51 -7.16 -23.44
N ALA A 231 -5.62 -6.42 -23.30
CA ALA A 231 -5.60 -5.00 -22.96
C ALA A 231 -4.96 -4.68 -21.59
N TYR A 232 -4.96 -5.64 -20.66
CA TYR A 232 -4.37 -5.50 -19.31
C TYR A 232 -2.99 -6.14 -19.19
N ALA A 233 -2.68 -7.13 -20.02
CA ALA A 233 -1.45 -7.91 -19.91
C ALA A 233 -0.20 -7.03 -20.01
N GLY A 234 -0.15 -6.13 -20.98
CA GLY A 234 0.99 -5.24 -21.20
C GLY A 234 1.26 -4.29 -20.03
N PRO A 235 0.29 -3.45 -19.61
CA PRO A 235 0.45 -2.54 -18.47
C PRO A 235 0.72 -3.25 -17.15
N LEU A 236 0.08 -4.40 -16.89
CA LEU A 236 0.32 -5.17 -15.69
C LEU A 236 1.73 -5.77 -15.69
N ALA A 237 2.22 -6.26 -16.84
CA ALA A 237 3.59 -6.72 -17.01
C ALA A 237 4.60 -5.59 -16.81
N ALA A 238 4.31 -4.37 -17.29
CA ALA A 238 5.16 -3.21 -17.08
C ALA A 238 5.29 -2.89 -15.58
N LEU A 239 4.18 -2.84 -14.84
CA LEU A 239 4.20 -2.66 -13.39
C LEU A 239 4.93 -3.79 -12.67
N ASN A 240 4.71 -5.05 -13.10
CA ASN A 240 5.36 -6.20 -12.50
C ASN A 240 6.90 -6.13 -12.63
N ARG A 241 7.41 -5.68 -13.77
CA ARG A 241 8.86 -5.46 -13.97
C ARG A 241 9.42 -4.41 -13.04
N LEU A 242 8.68 -3.31 -12.82
CA LEU A 242 9.16 -2.17 -12.02
C LEU A 242 9.12 -2.44 -10.50
N VAL A 243 8.05 -3.09 -10.01
CA VAL A 243 7.82 -3.21 -8.57
C VAL A 243 7.61 -4.64 -8.06
N GLY A 244 7.67 -5.63 -8.94
CA GLY A 244 7.59 -7.06 -8.56
C GLY A 244 6.25 -7.42 -7.93
N LEU A 245 5.16 -7.33 -8.69
CA LEU A 245 3.81 -7.66 -8.22
C LEU A 245 3.60 -9.15 -7.94
N GLY A 246 4.49 -10.01 -8.43
CA GLY A 246 4.32 -11.47 -8.35
C GLY A 246 3.24 -11.99 -9.29
N VAL A 247 2.81 -11.20 -10.25
CA VAL A 247 1.83 -11.60 -11.25
C VAL A 247 2.50 -12.53 -12.27
N ARG A 248 1.83 -13.63 -12.61
CA ARG A 248 2.27 -14.51 -13.70
C ARG A 248 2.13 -13.77 -15.02
N GLU A 249 3.22 -13.56 -15.72
CA GLU A 249 3.16 -13.17 -17.14
C GLU A 249 2.76 -14.43 -17.93
N ALA A 250 1.77 -14.28 -18.81
CA ALA A 250 1.41 -15.33 -19.73
C ALA A 250 2.46 -15.39 -20.84
N ASP A 251 3.53 -16.11 -20.61
CA ASP A 251 4.44 -16.52 -21.66
C ASP A 251 4.25 -18.02 -21.87
N GLY A 252 3.74 -18.37 -23.07
CA GLY A 252 3.23 -19.65 -23.43
C GLY A 252 3.83 -20.84 -22.65
N ASN A 253 3.05 -21.45 -21.77
CA ASN A 253 3.29 -22.70 -21.07
C ASN A 253 4.29 -22.74 -19.90
N LYS A 254 4.93 -21.68 -19.47
CA LYS A 254 5.73 -21.71 -18.26
C LYS A 254 5.07 -20.87 -17.16
N PRO A 255 4.75 -21.44 -16.00
CA PRO A 255 4.34 -20.64 -14.85
C PRO A 255 5.52 -19.79 -14.45
N LEU A 256 5.45 -18.48 -14.71
CA LEU A 256 6.35 -17.49 -14.13
C LEU A 256 6.05 -17.31 -12.63
N LEU A 257 6.02 -18.40 -11.89
CA LEU A 257 6.50 -18.39 -10.53
C LEU A 257 8.01 -18.24 -10.63
N GLN A 258 8.47 -17.06 -10.96
CA GLN A 258 9.83 -16.71 -10.58
C GLN A 258 9.89 -16.99 -9.08
N ALA A 259 10.88 -17.79 -8.71
CA ALA A 259 11.26 -18.02 -7.34
C ALA A 259 11.08 -16.70 -6.57
N ARG A 260 10.50 -16.77 -5.36
CA ARG A 260 10.34 -15.59 -4.49
C ARG A 260 11.58 -14.73 -4.69
N PRO A 261 11.44 -13.45 -5.07
CA PRO A 261 12.62 -12.67 -5.39
C PRO A 261 13.58 -12.78 -4.23
N THR A 262 14.80 -13.23 -4.51
CA THR A 262 15.86 -13.30 -3.50
C THR A 262 15.98 -11.94 -2.84
N TYR A 263 16.45 -11.88 -1.62
CA TYR A 263 16.73 -10.61 -0.93
C TYR A 263 17.54 -9.66 -1.82
N THR A 264 18.56 -10.18 -2.50
CA THR A 264 19.39 -9.47 -3.48
C THR A 264 18.54 -8.88 -4.63
N GLY A 265 17.64 -9.66 -5.23
CA GLY A 265 16.81 -9.17 -6.33
C GLY A 265 15.76 -8.13 -5.91
N ARG A 266 15.38 -8.08 -4.62
CA ARG A 266 14.55 -6.99 -4.08
C ARG A 266 15.38 -5.72 -3.90
N ALA A 267 16.59 -5.83 -3.37
CA ALA A 267 17.50 -4.71 -3.19
C ALA A 267 17.86 -4.09 -4.54
N GLU A 268 18.25 -4.90 -5.53
CA GLU A 268 18.58 -4.44 -6.88
C GLU A 268 17.40 -3.66 -7.52
N ARG A 269 16.17 -4.14 -7.41
CA ARG A 269 15.00 -3.42 -7.91
C ARG A 269 14.77 -2.09 -7.19
N ALA A 270 14.97 -2.06 -5.88
CA ALA A 270 14.84 -0.82 -5.12
C ALA A 270 15.89 0.21 -5.56
N PHE A 271 17.11 -0.20 -5.86
CA PHE A 271 18.17 0.68 -6.39
C PHE A 271 17.92 1.15 -7.83
N GLN A 272 17.29 0.31 -8.64
CA GLN A 272 16.99 0.62 -10.04
C GLN A 272 15.63 1.30 -10.23
N PHE A 273 14.85 1.44 -9.16
CA PHE A 273 13.52 2.01 -9.21
C PHE A 273 13.54 3.47 -9.67
N LYS A 274 12.82 3.76 -10.74
CA LYS A 274 12.61 5.12 -11.24
C LYS A 274 11.15 5.49 -11.11
N VAL A 275 10.89 6.46 -10.27
CA VAL A 275 9.52 6.92 -9.97
C VAL A 275 8.78 7.43 -11.22
N ALA A 276 9.48 8.04 -12.16
CA ALA A 276 8.90 8.53 -13.41
C ALA A 276 8.36 7.39 -14.29
N ASP A 277 9.15 6.31 -14.44
CA ASP A 277 8.76 5.12 -15.20
C ASP A 277 7.56 4.43 -14.54
N PHE A 278 7.59 4.33 -13.21
CA PHE A 278 6.46 3.79 -12.44
C PHE A 278 5.18 4.60 -12.64
N ARG A 279 5.24 5.92 -12.52
CA ARG A 279 4.09 6.82 -12.71
C ARG A 279 3.46 6.64 -14.09
N THR A 280 4.30 6.57 -15.13
CA THR A 280 3.85 6.35 -16.50
C THR A 280 3.14 4.99 -16.64
N ALA A 281 3.75 3.92 -16.17
CA ALA A 281 3.18 2.58 -16.24
C ALA A 281 1.89 2.46 -15.40
N PHE A 282 1.84 3.09 -14.23
CA PHE A 282 0.68 3.05 -13.36
C PHE A 282 -0.49 3.86 -13.91
N ALA A 283 -0.23 5.04 -14.47
CA ALA A 283 -1.25 5.82 -15.17
C ALA A 283 -1.80 5.06 -16.38
N ASP A 284 -0.94 4.35 -17.13
CA ASP A 284 -1.40 3.49 -18.21
C ASP A 284 -2.24 2.32 -17.73
N PHE A 285 -1.85 1.66 -16.64
CA PHE A 285 -2.64 0.59 -16.01
C PHE A 285 -4.03 1.07 -15.57
N ALA A 286 -4.15 2.26 -15.03
CA ALA A 286 -5.41 2.78 -14.48
C ALA A 286 -6.38 3.35 -15.54
N LYS A 287 -6.00 3.41 -16.82
CA LYS A 287 -6.90 3.85 -17.88
C LYS A 287 -8.13 2.94 -17.97
N PRO A 288 -9.34 3.52 -18.10
CA PRO A 288 -10.54 2.73 -18.39
C PRO A 288 -10.33 1.87 -19.64
N ARG A 289 -10.74 0.63 -19.56
CA ARG A 289 -10.64 -0.33 -20.67
C ARG A 289 -11.98 -1.00 -20.89
N PRO A 290 -12.31 -1.30 -22.14
CA PRO A 290 -13.55 -2.00 -22.46
C PRO A 290 -13.65 -3.38 -21.87
#